data_f7404d2b07be560844715118eeff6096
#
_entry.id   f7404d2b07be560844715118eeff6096
#
_cell.length_a   1.000
_cell.length_b   1.000
_cell.length_c   1.000
_cell.angle_alpha   90.00
_cell.angle_beta   90.00
_cell.angle_gamma   90.00
#
_symmetry.space_group_name_H-M   'P 1'
#
loop_
_entity.id
_entity.type
_entity.pdbx_description
1 polymer ?
#
loop_
_entity_poly.entity_id
_entity_poly.type
_entity_poly.pdbx_seq_one_letter_code
_entity_poly.pdbx_strand_id
1 'polypeptide(L)'
;GIKISVRSCIKEVRANELAEFLCEGIGSGGGHVEKAGGFISKRLYEKQYEGVHTESYFGERMNDYFEQTDIIYAKEQAADTSDMELYQKKELVLGFVRPSNIYPVGTDIMVRTLEGDVDVKVTDDVIIMIGIKGEVYPIKADKFAKSYRILSESSDLKDTSIQMKYIPSIKNRQDNTTKQITEFAGSCVTMDRARIYAKPLEKTTKIFTAWDEEKYMLGKVGDYLAVRENDAHDIYAVEKNIFALTYEKIS
;
A
#
# COMPACT_ATOMS: atom_id res chain seq x y z
N GLY A 1 1.43 -33.60 -10.71
CA GLY A 1 1.23 -32.17 -10.77
C GLY A 1 2.26 -31.49 -11.68
N ILE A 2 1.99 -30.23 -12.02
CA ILE A 2 2.87 -29.43 -12.86
C ILE A 2 3.62 -28.45 -11.92
N LYS A 3 4.95 -28.44 -12.03
CA LYS A 3 5.77 -27.43 -11.32
C LYS A 3 6.13 -26.32 -12.30
N ILE A 4 5.98 -25.08 -11.87
CA ILE A 4 6.39 -23.90 -12.63
C ILE A 4 7.54 -23.19 -11.93
N SER A 5 8.39 -22.53 -12.72
CA SER A 5 9.41 -21.61 -12.23
C SER A 5 9.33 -20.32 -13.02
N VAL A 6 9.21 -19.22 -12.32
CA VAL A 6 9.10 -17.88 -12.88
C VAL A 6 10.35 -17.09 -12.54
N ARG A 7 10.88 -16.37 -13.51
CA ARG A 7 11.98 -15.42 -13.37
C ARG A 7 11.56 -14.11 -14.02
N SER A 8 11.79 -13.01 -13.35
CA SER A 8 11.58 -11.68 -13.92
C SER A 8 12.85 -10.84 -13.77
N CYS A 9 13.20 -10.15 -14.82
CA CYS A 9 14.29 -9.16 -14.87
C CYS A 9 13.78 -7.77 -15.29
N ILE A 10 12.46 -7.58 -15.36
CA ILE A 10 11.83 -6.31 -15.69
C ILE A 10 11.01 -5.81 -14.51
N LYS A 11 11.04 -4.49 -14.29
CA LYS A 11 10.37 -3.85 -13.15
C LYS A 11 8.85 -3.93 -13.18
N GLU A 12 8.29 -4.09 -14.37
CA GLU A 12 6.84 -4.19 -14.62
C GLU A 12 6.22 -5.51 -14.16
N VAL A 13 7.03 -6.55 -13.97
CA VAL A 13 6.55 -7.89 -13.62
C VAL A 13 7.26 -8.42 -12.39
N ARG A 14 6.52 -8.65 -11.32
CA ARG A 14 7.02 -9.36 -10.14
C ARG A 14 6.76 -10.85 -10.30
N ALA A 15 7.81 -11.65 -10.20
CA ALA A 15 7.73 -13.10 -10.43
C ALA A 15 6.75 -13.81 -9.47
N ASN A 16 6.65 -13.36 -8.21
CA ASN A 16 5.70 -13.90 -7.24
C ASN A 16 4.24 -13.65 -7.65
N GLU A 17 3.89 -12.44 -8.07
CA GLU A 17 2.54 -12.09 -8.53
C GLU A 17 2.15 -12.89 -9.77
N LEU A 18 3.06 -13.02 -10.73
CA LEU A 18 2.83 -13.82 -11.93
C LEU A 18 2.67 -15.31 -11.60
N ALA A 19 3.49 -15.85 -10.68
CA ALA A 19 3.37 -17.24 -10.27
C ALA A 19 2.04 -17.53 -9.56
N GLU A 20 1.57 -16.61 -8.71
CA GLU A 20 0.26 -16.69 -8.06
C GLU A 20 -0.86 -16.67 -9.10
N PHE A 21 -0.83 -15.74 -10.04
CA PHE A 21 -1.82 -15.61 -11.12
C PHE A 21 -1.89 -16.86 -12.01
N LEU A 22 -0.73 -17.41 -12.39
CA LEU A 22 -0.67 -18.63 -13.22
C LEU A 22 -1.18 -19.88 -12.50
N CYS A 23 -1.21 -19.90 -11.17
CA CYS A 23 -1.68 -21.04 -10.39
C CYS A 23 -3.09 -20.85 -9.82
N GLU A 24 -3.70 -19.69 -10.04
CA GLU A 24 -4.99 -19.33 -9.45
C GLU A 24 -6.10 -20.34 -9.77
N GLY A 25 -6.81 -20.80 -8.75
CA GLY A 25 -7.92 -21.77 -8.88
C GLY A 25 -7.52 -23.22 -9.10
N ILE A 26 -6.28 -23.51 -9.50
CA ILE A 26 -5.81 -24.86 -9.82
C ILE A 26 -4.54 -25.27 -9.07
N GLY A 27 -4.00 -24.39 -8.25
CA GLY A 27 -2.77 -24.64 -7.53
C GLY A 27 -2.38 -23.53 -6.58
N SER A 28 -1.09 -23.40 -6.32
CA SER A 28 -0.51 -22.32 -5.52
C SER A 28 0.80 -21.85 -6.14
N GLY A 29 1.02 -20.54 -6.13
CA GLY A 29 2.25 -19.89 -6.57
C GLY A 29 2.74 -18.91 -5.52
N GLY A 30 4.00 -18.47 -5.64
CA GLY A 30 4.60 -17.46 -4.78
C GLY A 30 6.12 -17.52 -4.79
N GLY A 31 6.75 -16.64 -4.04
CA GLY A 31 8.20 -16.55 -3.94
C GLY A 31 8.69 -15.12 -3.78
N HIS A 32 9.85 -14.82 -4.36
CA HIS A 32 10.44 -13.49 -4.36
C HIS A 32 10.09 -12.72 -5.64
N VAL A 33 10.28 -11.41 -5.60
CA VAL A 33 9.97 -10.48 -6.72
C VAL A 33 10.65 -10.89 -8.04
N GLU A 34 11.90 -11.36 -7.97
CA GLU A 34 12.68 -11.73 -9.16
C GLU A 34 12.61 -13.23 -9.47
N LYS A 35 12.26 -14.06 -8.48
CA LYS A 35 12.29 -15.51 -8.59
C LYS A 35 11.17 -16.14 -7.78
N ALA A 36 10.28 -16.82 -8.47
CA ALA A 36 9.14 -17.49 -7.85
C ALA A 36 8.91 -18.87 -8.44
N GLY A 37 7.99 -19.60 -7.88
CA GLY A 37 7.56 -20.88 -8.39
C GLY A 37 6.12 -21.16 -8.04
N GLY A 38 5.61 -22.24 -8.60
CA GLY A 38 4.26 -22.69 -8.31
C GLY A 38 4.08 -24.19 -8.54
N PHE A 39 2.98 -24.68 -8.01
CA PHE A 39 2.54 -26.04 -8.21
C PHE A 39 1.07 -26.05 -8.61
N ILE A 40 0.79 -26.67 -9.75
CA ILE A 40 -0.56 -26.88 -10.28
C ILE A 40 -0.97 -28.34 -10.04
N SER A 41 -2.13 -28.53 -9.40
CA SER A 41 -2.72 -29.85 -9.21
C SER A 41 -3.20 -30.43 -10.54
N LYS A 42 -2.66 -31.57 -10.96
CA LYS A 42 -3.09 -32.22 -12.20
C LYS A 42 -4.60 -32.47 -12.20
N ARG A 43 -5.16 -32.93 -11.07
CA ARG A 43 -6.59 -33.21 -10.92
C ARG A 43 -7.45 -31.96 -11.12
N LEU A 44 -7.04 -30.81 -10.53
CA LEU A 44 -7.79 -29.55 -10.66
C LEU A 44 -7.66 -28.99 -12.08
N TYR A 45 -6.47 -29.09 -12.66
CA TYR A 45 -6.22 -28.68 -14.03
C TYR A 45 -7.10 -29.44 -15.03
N GLU A 46 -7.07 -30.78 -14.99
CA GLU A 46 -7.87 -31.65 -15.87
C GLU A 46 -9.38 -31.43 -15.68
N LYS A 47 -9.83 -31.14 -14.45
CA LYS A 47 -11.23 -30.84 -14.17
C LYS A 47 -11.69 -29.50 -14.77
N GLN A 48 -10.83 -28.48 -14.77
CA GLN A 48 -11.18 -27.12 -15.16
C GLN A 48 -10.83 -26.81 -16.62
N TYR A 49 -9.80 -27.46 -17.14
CA TYR A 49 -9.25 -27.26 -18.47
C TYR A 49 -9.12 -28.58 -19.25
N GLU A 50 -10.22 -29.37 -19.28
CA GLU A 50 -10.25 -30.67 -19.95
C GLU A 50 -9.89 -30.51 -21.44
N GLY A 51 -8.90 -31.30 -21.89
CA GLY A 51 -8.43 -31.29 -23.28
C GLY A 51 -7.54 -30.11 -23.69
N VAL A 52 -7.28 -29.16 -22.77
CA VAL A 52 -6.38 -28.03 -23.05
C VAL A 52 -4.93 -28.44 -22.78
N HIS A 53 -4.06 -28.25 -23.76
CA HIS A 53 -2.62 -28.44 -23.58
C HIS A 53 -2.03 -27.39 -22.63
N THR A 54 -1.08 -27.80 -21.78
CA THR A 54 -0.41 -26.91 -20.81
C THR A 54 0.22 -25.67 -21.46
N GLU A 55 0.80 -25.83 -22.62
CA GLU A 55 1.41 -24.70 -23.36
C GLU A 55 0.36 -23.66 -23.76
N SER A 56 -0.79 -24.11 -24.27
CA SER A 56 -1.91 -23.23 -24.63
C SER A 56 -2.46 -22.52 -23.38
N TYR A 57 -2.65 -23.27 -22.29
CA TYR A 57 -3.08 -22.69 -21.02
C TYR A 57 -2.14 -21.56 -20.55
N PHE A 58 -0.83 -21.82 -20.51
CA PHE A 58 0.12 -20.79 -20.08
C PHE A 58 0.18 -19.62 -21.04
N GLY A 59 0.08 -19.85 -22.35
CA GLY A 59 0.01 -18.80 -23.36
C GLY A 59 -1.19 -17.87 -23.15
N GLU A 60 -2.38 -18.44 -22.98
CA GLU A 60 -3.62 -17.68 -22.71
C GLU A 60 -3.54 -16.93 -21.37
N ARG A 61 -3.12 -17.59 -20.28
CA ARG A 61 -2.98 -16.93 -18.97
C ARG A 61 -1.95 -15.80 -18.97
N MET A 62 -0.86 -15.94 -19.70
CA MET A 62 0.11 -14.85 -19.86
C MET A 62 -0.50 -13.65 -20.60
N ASN A 63 -1.23 -13.90 -21.69
CA ASN A 63 -1.94 -12.84 -22.40
C ASN A 63 -2.95 -12.15 -21.50
N ASP A 64 -3.77 -12.92 -20.77
CA ASP A 64 -4.74 -12.40 -19.79
C ASP A 64 -4.07 -11.51 -18.74
N TYR A 65 -2.92 -11.95 -18.20
CA TYR A 65 -2.17 -11.18 -17.21
C TYR A 65 -1.77 -9.79 -17.71
N PHE A 66 -1.28 -9.71 -18.94
CA PHE A 66 -0.88 -8.44 -19.54
C PHE A 66 -2.07 -7.62 -20.04
N GLU A 67 -3.11 -8.22 -20.60
CA GLU A 67 -4.31 -7.51 -21.06
C GLU A 67 -5.16 -6.94 -19.92
N GLN A 68 -5.15 -7.59 -18.77
CA GLN A 68 -5.90 -7.16 -17.58
C GLN A 68 -5.13 -6.14 -16.72
N THR A 69 -3.93 -5.77 -17.11
CA THR A 69 -3.05 -4.89 -16.35
C THR A 69 -2.68 -3.65 -17.16
N ASP A 70 -3.02 -2.48 -16.64
CA ASP A 70 -2.53 -1.21 -17.16
C ASP A 70 -1.24 -0.79 -16.45
N ILE A 71 -0.37 -0.08 -17.15
CA ILE A 71 0.88 0.44 -16.60
C ILE A 71 0.94 1.95 -16.81
N ILE A 72 1.21 2.70 -15.74
CA ILE A 72 1.37 4.15 -15.76
C ILE A 72 2.78 4.50 -15.29
N TYR A 73 3.48 5.30 -16.09
CA TYR A 73 4.77 5.90 -15.74
C TYR A 73 4.54 7.39 -15.46
N ALA A 74 4.25 7.71 -14.21
CA ALA A 74 3.80 9.04 -13.80
C ALA A 74 4.80 10.17 -14.11
N LYS A 75 6.09 9.88 -14.11
CA LYS A 75 7.12 10.86 -14.45
C LYS A 75 7.16 11.20 -15.95
N GLU A 76 6.84 10.22 -16.79
CA GLU A 76 6.91 10.36 -18.24
C GLU A 76 5.60 10.87 -18.85
N GLN A 77 4.47 10.56 -18.18
CA GLN A 77 3.14 10.79 -18.71
C GLN A 77 2.26 11.57 -17.71
N ALA A 78 1.84 12.75 -18.11
CA ALA A 78 0.83 13.50 -17.37
C ALA A 78 -0.52 12.80 -17.44
N ALA A 79 -1.26 12.79 -16.34
CA ALA A 79 -2.59 12.23 -16.30
C ALA A 79 -3.60 13.09 -17.06
N ASP A 80 -4.47 12.46 -17.84
CA ASP A 80 -5.69 13.11 -18.31
C ASP A 80 -6.75 13.02 -17.20
N THR A 81 -7.17 14.16 -16.70
CA THR A 81 -8.16 14.28 -15.63
C THR A 81 -9.56 14.62 -16.13
N SER A 82 -9.78 14.65 -17.44
CA SER A 82 -11.04 15.10 -18.06
C SER A 82 -12.26 14.24 -17.70
N ASP A 83 -12.03 12.96 -17.40
CA ASP A 83 -13.03 11.97 -16.98
C ASP A 83 -13.00 11.66 -15.47
N MET A 84 -12.25 12.45 -14.71
CA MET A 84 -12.12 12.29 -13.26
C MET A 84 -12.98 13.30 -12.49
N GLU A 85 -13.37 12.92 -11.29
CA GLU A 85 -14.10 13.81 -10.38
C GLU A 85 -13.16 14.44 -9.37
N LEU A 86 -13.51 15.65 -8.90
CA LEU A 86 -12.73 16.40 -7.94
C LEU A 86 -13.11 16.01 -6.51
N TYR A 87 -12.11 15.69 -5.71
CA TYR A 87 -12.25 15.33 -4.29
C TYR A 87 -11.34 16.18 -3.43
N GLN A 88 -11.73 16.33 -2.17
CA GLN A 88 -10.92 16.98 -1.15
C GLN A 88 -10.65 16.00 -0.01
N LYS A 89 -9.45 16.06 0.54
CA LYS A 89 -9.09 15.27 1.73
C LYS A 89 -9.91 15.77 2.93
N LYS A 90 -10.58 14.84 3.61
CA LYS A 90 -11.33 15.10 4.83
C LYS A 90 -10.39 15.53 5.96
N GLU A 91 -10.89 16.33 6.88
CA GLU A 91 -10.23 16.58 8.15
C GLU A 91 -10.36 15.32 9.02
N LEU A 92 -9.24 14.66 9.30
CA LEU A 92 -9.21 13.43 10.07
C LEU A 92 -8.43 13.64 11.36
N VAL A 93 -9.02 13.22 12.47
CA VAL A 93 -8.30 13.14 13.75
C VAL A 93 -7.61 11.78 13.83
N LEU A 94 -6.28 11.80 13.81
CA LEU A 94 -5.41 10.63 13.82
C LEU A 94 -4.61 10.56 15.11
N GLY A 95 -3.96 9.41 15.33
CA GLY A 95 -3.03 9.22 16.43
C GLY A 95 -1.58 9.49 16.02
N PHE A 96 -0.76 9.86 16.98
CA PHE A 96 0.69 9.91 16.83
C PHE A 96 1.39 9.52 18.12
N VAL A 97 2.60 9.01 18.03
CA VAL A 97 3.43 8.66 19.18
C VAL A 97 4.86 9.16 18.95
N ARG A 98 5.47 9.70 19.98
CA ARG A 98 6.90 9.97 20.01
C ARG A 98 7.63 8.74 20.54
N PRO A 99 8.41 8.01 19.72
CA PRO A 99 9.08 6.80 20.19
C PRO A 99 10.03 7.05 21.38
N SER A 100 10.57 8.27 21.49
CA SER A 100 11.41 8.68 22.63
C SER A 100 10.67 8.69 23.97
N ASN A 101 9.33 8.71 23.97
CA ASN A 101 8.53 8.53 25.19
C ASN A 101 8.40 7.05 25.61
N ILE A 102 8.80 6.11 24.75
CA ILE A 102 8.67 4.66 24.97
C ILE A 102 10.04 4.01 25.18
N TYR A 103 11.02 4.42 24.39
CA TYR A 103 12.38 3.87 24.38
C TYR A 103 13.44 4.99 24.40
N PRO A 104 14.61 4.74 24.98
CA PRO A 104 15.73 5.68 24.94
C PRO A 104 16.11 6.05 23.50
N VAL A 105 16.52 7.30 23.31
CA VAL A 105 17.12 7.76 22.04
C VAL A 105 18.30 6.86 21.66
N GLY A 106 18.38 6.47 20.41
CA GLY A 106 19.38 5.54 19.87
C GLY A 106 18.91 4.08 19.80
N THR A 107 17.77 3.71 20.39
CA THR A 107 17.19 2.36 20.27
C THR A 107 16.77 2.09 18.83
N ASP A 108 17.10 0.90 18.31
CA ASP A 108 16.64 0.44 17.00
C ASP A 108 15.29 -0.27 17.16
N ILE A 109 14.26 0.24 16.49
CA ILE A 109 12.90 -0.31 16.48
C ILE A 109 12.48 -0.67 15.06
N MET A 110 11.59 -1.64 14.95
CA MET A 110 10.93 -2.00 13.70
C MET A 110 9.46 -1.56 13.75
N VAL A 111 9.04 -0.86 12.72
CA VAL A 111 7.66 -0.44 12.48
C VAL A 111 7.12 -1.27 11.33
N ARG A 112 6.03 -2.01 11.55
CA ARG A 112 5.36 -2.76 10.49
C ARG A 112 4.34 -1.86 9.81
N THR A 113 4.68 -1.35 8.65
CA THR A 113 3.78 -0.54 7.82
C THR A 113 2.94 -1.44 6.89
N LEU A 114 1.98 -0.86 6.20
CA LEU A 114 1.20 -1.58 5.17
C LEU A 114 2.06 -2.00 3.97
N GLU A 115 3.19 -1.33 3.75
CA GLU A 115 4.12 -1.59 2.64
C GLU A 115 5.25 -2.56 3.03
N GLY A 116 5.37 -2.90 4.31
CA GLY A 116 6.39 -3.80 4.86
C GLY A 116 7.04 -3.29 6.13
N ASP A 117 8.03 -4.01 6.60
CA ASP A 117 8.77 -3.68 7.81
C ASP A 117 9.82 -2.60 7.54
N VAL A 118 9.84 -1.57 8.38
CA VAL A 118 10.78 -0.44 8.31
C VAL A 118 11.56 -0.35 9.62
N ASP A 119 12.88 -0.40 9.53
CA ASP A 119 13.76 -0.19 10.67
C ASP A 119 13.98 1.31 10.90
N VAL A 120 13.78 1.74 12.14
CA VAL A 120 13.83 3.13 12.55
C VAL A 120 14.68 3.25 13.82
N LYS A 121 15.61 4.21 13.83
CA LYS A 121 16.32 4.59 15.06
C LYS A 121 15.51 5.62 15.83
N VAL A 122 15.26 5.37 17.10
CA VAL A 122 14.56 6.32 17.99
C VAL A 122 15.39 7.61 18.12
N THR A 123 14.79 8.70 17.72
CA THR A 123 15.31 10.07 17.85
C THR A 123 14.16 11.01 18.17
N ASP A 124 14.47 12.23 18.60
CA ASP A 124 13.45 13.27 18.80
C ASP A 124 12.85 13.80 17.48
N ASP A 125 13.51 13.47 16.34
CA ASP A 125 13.06 13.83 15.00
C ASP A 125 12.13 12.78 14.36
N VAL A 126 11.79 11.72 15.07
CA VAL A 126 10.90 10.65 14.57
C VAL A 126 9.57 10.67 15.32
N ILE A 127 8.49 10.61 14.55
CA ILE A 127 7.12 10.43 15.03
C ILE A 127 6.56 9.18 14.34
N ILE A 128 5.85 8.34 15.09
CA ILE A 128 5.08 7.22 14.57
C ILE A 128 3.63 7.66 14.48
N MET A 129 3.12 7.72 13.26
CA MET A 129 1.70 7.98 13.02
C MET A 129 0.87 6.74 13.23
N ILE A 130 -0.37 6.91 13.67
CA ILE A 130 -1.40 5.89 13.75
C ILE A 130 -2.52 6.34 12.80
N GLY A 131 -2.66 5.64 11.69
CA GLY A 131 -3.62 5.95 10.64
C GLY A 131 -5.04 5.47 10.96
N ILE A 132 -5.96 5.67 10.00
CA ILE A 132 -7.41 5.45 10.22
C ILE A 132 -7.82 3.99 10.45
N LYS A 133 -7.02 3.01 10.06
CA LYS A 133 -7.24 1.58 10.34
C LYS A 133 -6.40 1.07 11.53
N GLY A 134 -5.67 1.95 12.21
CA GLY A 134 -4.72 1.59 13.25
C GLY A 134 -3.35 1.17 12.71
N GLU A 135 -3.12 1.30 11.39
CA GLU A 135 -1.81 1.09 10.77
C GLU A 135 -0.80 2.13 11.25
N VAL A 136 0.46 1.74 11.30
CA VAL A 136 1.54 2.61 11.79
C VAL A 136 2.58 2.86 10.71
N TYR A 137 3.13 4.08 10.70
CA TYR A 137 4.21 4.47 9.80
C TYR A 137 5.05 5.61 10.40
N PRO A 138 6.38 5.61 10.16
CA PRO A 138 7.24 6.67 10.65
C PRO A 138 7.16 7.92 9.77
N ILE A 139 7.28 9.08 10.41
CA ILE A 139 7.37 10.39 9.75
C ILE A 139 8.40 11.26 10.48
N LYS A 140 9.08 12.14 9.77
CA LYS A 140 9.97 13.13 10.39
C LYS A 140 9.19 14.24 11.07
N ALA A 141 9.71 14.77 12.16
CA ALA A 141 9.06 15.81 12.96
C ALA A 141 8.79 17.09 12.15
N ASP A 142 9.67 17.47 11.24
CA ASP A 142 9.48 18.63 10.35
C ASP A 142 8.31 18.43 9.37
N LYS A 143 8.18 17.24 8.81
CA LYS A 143 7.04 16.86 7.95
C LYS A 143 5.75 16.79 8.77
N PHE A 144 5.81 16.22 9.98
CA PHE A 144 4.68 16.17 10.89
C PHE A 144 4.17 17.60 11.19
N ALA A 145 5.05 18.51 11.60
CA ALA A 145 4.69 19.89 11.93
C ALA A 145 4.07 20.68 10.75
N LYS A 146 4.44 20.33 9.51
CA LYS A 146 3.86 20.93 8.29
C LYS A 146 2.51 20.34 7.91
N SER A 147 2.23 19.09 8.29
CA SER A 147 1.08 18.32 7.80
C SER A 147 -0.01 18.12 8.84
N TYR A 148 0.32 18.24 10.13
CA TYR A 148 -0.58 17.93 11.23
C TYR A 148 -0.53 19.01 12.31
N ARG A 149 -1.70 19.30 12.89
CA ARG A 149 -1.83 20.13 14.10
C ARG A 149 -2.16 19.22 15.28
N ILE A 150 -1.38 19.29 16.34
CA ILE A 150 -1.61 18.54 17.57
C ILE A 150 -2.88 19.06 18.25
N LEU A 151 -3.75 18.15 18.63
CA LEU A 151 -4.93 18.41 19.46
C LEU A 151 -4.66 18.08 20.91
N SER A 152 -3.98 16.95 21.18
CA SER A 152 -3.58 16.53 22.51
C SER A 152 -2.32 15.69 22.45
N GLU A 153 -1.40 15.87 23.40
CA GLU A 153 -0.20 15.02 23.54
C GLU A 153 -0.52 13.65 24.20
N SER A 154 -1.70 13.49 24.81
CA SER A 154 -2.20 12.24 25.35
C SER A 154 -3.70 12.14 25.08
N SER A 155 -4.13 11.10 24.39
CA SER A 155 -5.51 10.93 23.93
C SER A 155 -5.96 9.48 23.98
N ASP A 156 -7.21 9.24 24.36
CA ASP A 156 -7.85 7.96 24.05
C ASP A 156 -8.16 7.96 22.54
N LEU A 157 -7.61 6.99 21.81
CA LEU A 157 -7.79 6.89 20.35
C LEU A 157 -9.25 6.61 19.95
N LYS A 158 -10.14 6.28 20.89
CA LYS A 158 -11.59 6.17 20.64
C LYS A 158 -12.23 7.49 20.23
N ASP A 159 -11.64 8.62 20.64
CA ASP A 159 -12.12 9.97 20.30
C ASP A 159 -11.53 10.49 18.98
N THR A 160 -10.94 9.59 18.18
CA THR A 160 -10.31 9.91 16.90
C THR A 160 -11.11 9.34 15.72
N SER A 161 -10.65 9.63 14.49
CA SER A 161 -11.21 9.03 13.27
C SER A 161 -10.77 7.57 13.05
N ILE A 162 -10.00 7.00 13.98
CA ILE A 162 -9.37 5.68 13.81
C ILE A 162 -10.39 4.56 14.02
N GLN A 163 -10.45 3.66 13.04
CA GLN A 163 -11.21 2.42 13.09
C GLN A 163 -10.21 1.26 13.26
N MET A 164 -10.03 0.79 14.49
CA MET A 164 -9.00 -0.21 14.83
C MET A 164 -9.19 -1.53 14.09
N LYS A 165 -8.59 -1.65 12.90
CA LYS A 165 -8.43 -2.90 12.17
C LYS A 165 -7.09 -3.57 12.51
N TYR A 166 -6.07 -2.76 12.77
CA TYR A 166 -4.74 -3.19 13.20
C TYR A 166 -4.48 -2.70 14.62
N ILE A 167 -3.69 -3.47 15.39
CA ILE A 167 -3.25 -3.06 16.73
C ILE A 167 -1.95 -2.26 16.57
N PRO A 168 -1.96 -0.94 16.84
CA PRO A 168 -0.75 -0.12 16.72
C PRO A 168 0.35 -0.64 17.64
N SER A 169 1.45 -1.10 17.05
CA SER A 169 2.57 -1.67 17.80
C SER A 169 3.90 -1.43 17.11
N ILE A 170 4.96 -1.42 17.91
CA ILE A 170 6.35 -1.36 17.44
C ILE A 170 7.16 -2.47 18.10
N LYS A 171 8.20 -2.93 17.42
CA LYS A 171 9.09 -4.00 17.89
C LYS A 171 10.47 -3.44 18.20
N ASN A 172 10.99 -3.67 19.40
CA ASN A 172 12.37 -3.39 19.73
C ASN A 172 13.29 -4.44 19.09
N ARG A 173 14.31 -4.01 18.36
CA ARG A 173 15.25 -4.91 17.68
C ARG A 173 16.30 -5.50 18.61
N GLN A 174 16.54 -4.90 19.78
CA GLN A 174 17.56 -5.38 20.72
C GLN A 174 17.08 -6.61 21.50
N ASP A 175 15.83 -6.61 21.96
CA ASP A 175 15.26 -7.68 22.77
C ASP A 175 14.12 -8.45 22.08
N ASN A 176 13.78 -8.07 20.85
CA ASN A 176 12.68 -8.62 20.03
C ASN A 176 11.27 -8.49 20.67
N THR A 177 11.09 -7.68 21.69
CA THR A 177 9.78 -7.43 22.29
C THR A 177 8.91 -6.55 21.39
N THR A 178 7.61 -6.86 21.33
CA THR A 178 6.62 -6.02 20.64
C THR A 178 5.79 -5.30 21.69
N LYS A 179 5.65 -3.99 21.54
CA LYS A 179 4.89 -3.15 22.46
C LYS A 179 3.75 -2.44 21.73
N GLN A 180 2.54 -2.53 22.28
CA GLN A 180 1.42 -1.70 21.84
C GLN A 180 1.69 -0.25 22.22
N ILE A 181 1.34 0.68 21.35
CA ILE A 181 1.69 2.10 21.53
C ILE A 181 0.49 3.01 21.73
N THR A 182 -0.71 2.46 21.80
CA THR A 182 -1.97 3.22 21.95
C THR A 182 -2.01 4.05 23.25
N GLU A 183 -1.45 3.53 24.33
CA GLU A 183 -1.41 4.22 25.64
C GLU A 183 -0.43 5.42 25.68
N PHE A 184 0.45 5.52 24.70
CA PHE A 184 1.40 6.63 24.55
C PHE A 184 0.96 7.61 23.48
N ALA A 185 -0.24 7.43 22.92
CA ALA A 185 -0.68 8.19 21.76
C ALA A 185 -1.21 9.57 22.17
N GLY A 186 -0.83 10.57 21.39
CA GLY A 186 -1.53 11.83 21.27
C GLY A 186 -2.47 11.82 20.08
N SER A 187 -3.27 12.87 19.94
CA SER A 187 -4.14 13.10 18.79
C SER A 187 -3.72 14.33 17.99
N CYS A 188 -3.85 14.23 16.69
CA CYS A 188 -3.57 15.33 15.76
C CYS A 188 -4.60 15.34 14.62
N VAL A 189 -4.74 16.48 13.97
CA VAL A 189 -5.61 16.65 12.82
C VAL A 189 -4.79 17.00 11.58
N THR A 190 -5.17 16.47 10.43
CA THR A 190 -4.55 16.81 9.15
C THR A 190 -4.80 18.28 8.82
N MET A 191 -3.74 19.03 8.52
CA MET A 191 -3.84 20.42 8.04
C MET A 191 -3.99 20.51 6.52
N ASP A 192 -3.46 19.50 5.82
CA ASP A 192 -3.51 19.43 4.38
C ASP A 192 -4.90 18.98 3.91
N ARG A 193 -5.62 19.87 3.28
CA ARG A 193 -6.88 19.60 2.58
C ARG A 193 -6.61 19.46 1.08
N ALA A 194 -5.61 18.68 0.72
CA ALA A 194 -5.23 18.43 -0.65
C ALA A 194 -6.44 18.06 -1.50
N ARG A 195 -6.54 18.69 -2.66
CA ARG A 195 -7.53 18.38 -3.68
C ARG A 195 -6.90 17.47 -4.72
N ILE A 196 -7.66 16.49 -5.14
CA ILE A 196 -7.25 15.50 -6.12
C ILE A 196 -8.36 15.26 -7.14
N TYR A 197 -7.99 15.00 -8.37
CA TYR A 197 -8.87 14.32 -9.30
C TYR A 197 -8.78 12.83 -9.08
N ALA A 198 -9.90 12.13 -9.09
CA ALA A 198 -9.89 10.68 -8.92
C ALA A 198 -11.02 9.99 -9.68
N LYS A 199 -10.75 8.75 -10.08
CA LYS A 199 -11.73 7.82 -10.64
C LYS A 199 -11.44 6.40 -10.18
N PRO A 200 -12.48 5.52 -10.11
CA PRO A 200 -12.24 4.11 -9.81
C PRO A 200 -11.45 3.45 -10.94
N LEU A 201 -10.57 2.53 -10.56
CA LEU A 201 -9.83 1.68 -11.49
C LEU A 201 -10.73 0.56 -12.00
N GLU A 202 -10.81 0.42 -13.32
CA GLU A 202 -11.54 -0.66 -14.00
C GLU A 202 -10.67 -1.90 -14.24
N LYS A 203 -9.34 -1.72 -14.23
CA LYS A 203 -8.34 -2.78 -14.36
C LYS A 203 -7.32 -2.69 -13.24
N THR A 204 -6.63 -3.79 -12.99
CA THR A 204 -5.40 -3.79 -12.19
C THR A 204 -4.40 -2.84 -12.84
N THR A 205 -3.88 -1.88 -12.09
CA THR A 205 -3.00 -0.83 -12.62
C THR A 205 -1.71 -0.78 -11.83
N LYS A 206 -0.59 -0.85 -12.51
CA LYS A 206 0.76 -0.68 -11.95
C LYS A 206 1.20 0.76 -12.19
N ILE A 207 1.44 1.50 -11.12
CA ILE A 207 1.80 2.91 -11.18
C ILE A 207 3.24 3.07 -10.70
N PHE A 208 4.15 3.38 -11.63
CA PHE A 208 5.47 3.90 -11.30
C PHE A 208 5.32 5.39 -11.01
N THR A 209 5.32 5.72 -9.72
CA THR A 209 5.06 7.09 -9.27
C THR A 209 6.20 8.03 -9.61
N ALA A 210 5.97 9.34 -9.59
CA ALA A 210 7.03 10.33 -9.84
C ALA A 210 8.16 10.28 -8.79
N TRP A 211 7.91 9.74 -7.60
CA TRP A 211 8.90 9.60 -6.52
C TRP A 211 9.54 8.20 -6.44
N ASP A 212 9.00 7.17 -7.12
CA ASP A 212 9.60 5.84 -7.22
C ASP A 212 9.37 5.24 -8.61
N GLU A 213 10.42 5.29 -9.43
CA GLU A 213 10.40 4.77 -10.81
C GLU A 213 10.82 3.29 -10.89
N GLU A 214 11.33 2.72 -9.79
CA GLU A 214 11.84 1.35 -9.75
C GLU A 214 10.80 0.35 -9.24
N LYS A 215 9.90 0.81 -8.36
CA LYS A 215 8.87 -0.04 -7.76
C LYS A 215 7.49 0.54 -8.01
N TYR A 216 6.63 -0.25 -8.62
CA TYR A 216 5.27 0.19 -8.83
C TYR A 216 4.40 0.06 -7.57
N MET A 217 3.47 1.00 -7.43
CA MET A 217 2.30 0.88 -6.59
C MET A 217 1.22 0.10 -7.35
N LEU A 218 0.60 -0.90 -6.72
CA LEU A 218 -0.44 -1.71 -7.34
C LEU A 218 -1.82 -1.18 -6.94
N GLY A 219 -2.59 -0.70 -7.89
CA GLY A 219 -4.02 -0.43 -7.76
C GLY A 219 -4.82 -1.62 -8.27
N LYS A 220 -5.80 -2.07 -7.48
CA LYS A 220 -6.72 -3.15 -7.85
C LYS A 220 -7.99 -2.59 -8.45
N VAL A 221 -8.77 -3.43 -9.14
CA VAL A 221 -10.11 -3.06 -9.62
C VAL A 221 -10.96 -2.53 -8.46
N GLY A 222 -11.52 -1.34 -8.64
CA GLY A 222 -12.32 -0.64 -7.65
C GLY A 222 -11.54 0.25 -6.67
N ASP A 223 -10.20 0.16 -6.61
CA ASP A 223 -9.37 1.19 -5.99
C ASP A 223 -9.44 2.48 -6.83
N TYR A 224 -8.94 3.58 -6.32
CA TYR A 224 -9.01 4.86 -7.02
C TYR A 224 -7.65 5.25 -7.58
N LEU A 225 -7.62 5.60 -8.88
CA LEU A 225 -6.55 6.38 -9.46
C LEU A 225 -6.71 7.82 -8.98
N ALA A 226 -5.69 8.35 -8.34
CA ALA A 226 -5.67 9.69 -7.79
C ALA A 226 -4.57 10.52 -8.44
N VAL A 227 -4.89 11.76 -8.76
CA VAL A 227 -3.98 12.73 -9.37
C VAL A 227 -4.10 14.03 -8.59
N ARG A 228 -2.99 14.59 -8.12
CA ARG A 228 -3.03 15.86 -7.40
C ARG A 228 -3.51 16.99 -8.32
N GLU A 229 -4.40 17.86 -7.81
CA GLU A 229 -4.99 18.95 -8.62
C GLU A 229 -3.93 19.86 -9.28
N ASN A 230 -2.84 20.11 -8.61
CA ASN A 230 -1.80 21.05 -9.06
C ASN A 230 -0.59 20.35 -9.70
N ASP A 231 -0.60 19.03 -9.86
CA ASP A 231 0.50 18.27 -10.44
C ASP A 231 -0.02 17.02 -11.15
N ALA A 232 -0.10 17.09 -12.48
CA ALA A 232 -0.59 16.00 -13.33
C ALA A 232 0.36 14.77 -13.36
N HIS A 233 1.56 14.88 -12.80
CA HIS A 233 2.50 13.77 -12.66
C HIS A 233 2.48 13.15 -11.25
N ASP A 234 1.80 13.76 -10.27
CA ASP A 234 1.59 13.17 -8.94
C ASP A 234 0.41 12.19 -8.98
N ILE A 235 0.68 11.03 -9.60
CA ILE A 235 -0.29 9.95 -9.87
C ILE A 235 -0.04 8.79 -8.91
N TYR A 236 -1.09 8.32 -8.23
CA TYR A 236 -1.00 7.19 -7.30
C TYR A 236 -2.34 6.46 -7.15
N ALA A 237 -2.31 5.26 -6.56
CA ALA A 237 -3.53 4.53 -6.22
C ALA A 237 -3.91 4.73 -4.75
N VAL A 238 -5.20 4.76 -4.48
CA VAL A 238 -5.75 4.75 -3.11
C VAL A 238 -6.74 3.59 -2.99
N GLU A 239 -6.52 2.74 -2.01
CA GLU A 239 -7.40 1.59 -1.73
C GLU A 239 -8.83 2.10 -1.46
N LYS A 240 -9.84 1.43 -2.05
CA LYS A 240 -11.25 1.83 -2.07
C LYS A 240 -11.79 2.25 -0.70
N ASN A 241 -11.54 1.44 0.35
CA ASN A 241 -12.08 1.76 1.67
C ASN A 241 -11.31 2.91 2.34
N ILE A 242 -10.00 3.03 2.08
CA ILE A 242 -9.21 4.18 2.53
C ILE A 242 -9.70 5.44 1.83
N PHE A 243 -9.94 5.38 0.52
CA PHE A 243 -10.46 6.51 -0.23
C PHE A 243 -11.80 7.02 0.35
N ALA A 244 -12.76 6.13 0.58
CA ALA A 244 -14.06 6.47 1.15
C ALA A 244 -13.96 7.11 2.55
N LEU A 245 -12.96 6.72 3.33
CA LEU A 245 -12.73 7.27 4.67
C LEU A 245 -11.99 8.62 4.64
N THR A 246 -11.12 8.84 3.64
CA THR A 246 -10.17 9.97 3.63
C THR A 246 -10.55 11.11 2.69
N TYR A 247 -11.38 10.85 1.69
CA TYR A 247 -11.75 11.85 0.69
C TYR A 247 -13.26 12.06 0.64
N GLU A 248 -13.66 13.27 0.30
CA GLU A 248 -15.05 13.66 0.02
C GLU A 248 -15.11 14.34 -1.34
N LYS A 249 -16.16 14.05 -2.11
CA LYS A 249 -16.40 14.69 -3.40
C LYS A 249 -16.75 16.14 -3.17
N ILE A 250 -16.16 17.02 -3.95
CA ILE A 250 -16.52 18.44 -3.97
C ILE A 250 -17.22 18.77 -5.29
N SER A 251 -18.28 19.55 -5.16
CA SER A 251 -19.13 19.98 -6.28
C SER A 251 -18.44 21.09 -7.08
#